data_fc517e2a405600bf8a7ca1e9427fe09c
#
_entry.id   fc517e2a405600bf8a7ca1e9427fe09c
#
_cell.length_a   1.000
_cell.length_b   1.000
_cell.length_c   1.000
_cell.angle_alpha   90.00
_cell.angle_beta   90.00
_cell.angle_gamma   90.00
#
_symmetry.space_group_name_H-M   'P 1'
#
loop_
_entity.id
_entity.type
_entity.pdbx_description
1 polymer ?
#
loop_
_entity_poly.entity_id
_entity_poly.type
_entity_poly.pdbx_seq_one_letter_code
_entity_poly.pdbx_strand_id
1 'polypeptide(L)'
;MKQSRHEKRRRTLGSSVPSAPERKLGLEAAALWPVFECLISACWQEPTNLTHILVAKEPPFGGVICCVFLVDLGCLGPKEAFVTQFRTRGQYETEFRAIMMNREPMIPVEYPLAAKIISESLRYARHLGFELSPQVSGTLGALGPLDAAAACQQEIPLGGKDGLPSYMAGPNDDVDHIMATLTRTCGSGNFNFTIPGSPIPRDFFA
;
A
#
# COMPACT_ATOMS: atom_id res chain seq x y z
N MET A 1 59.71 -49.48 12.55
CA MET A 1 59.08 -48.51 11.68
C MET A 1 57.65 -48.26 12.16
N LYS A 2 57.38 -47.15 12.85
CA LYS A 2 56.03 -46.71 13.23
C LYS A 2 55.96 -45.18 13.00
N GLN A 3 55.18 -44.81 11.99
CA GLN A 3 54.93 -43.39 11.70
C GLN A 3 53.81 -42.91 12.62
N SER A 4 54.12 -41.81 13.36
CA SER A 4 53.16 -41.08 14.17
C SER A 4 52.52 -39.99 13.30
N ARG A 5 51.21 -40.05 13.14
CA ARG A 5 50.40 -39.01 12.54
C ARG A 5 50.00 -38.00 13.61
N HIS A 6 50.57 -36.81 13.56
CA HIS A 6 50.09 -35.65 14.30
C HIS A 6 48.95 -34.97 13.52
N GLU A 7 47.76 -35.18 14.01
CA GLU A 7 46.56 -34.53 13.52
C GLU A 7 46.40 -33.14 14.22
N LYS A 8 46.65 -32.09 13.46
CA LYS A 8 46.49 -30.70 13.89
C LYS A 8 45.02 -30.38 13.93
N ARG A 9 44.42 -30.40 15.12
CA ARG A 9 43.04 -29.88 15.41
C ARG A 9 43.02 -28.37 15.23
N ARG A 10 42.55 -27.87 14.09
CA ARG A 10 42.20 -26.46 13.87
C ARG A 10 40.92 -26.20 14.67
N ARG A 11 41.02 -25.49 15.80
CA ARG A 11 39.90 -24.86 16.49
C ARG A 11 39.45 -23.66 15.66
N THR A 12 38.38 -23.80 14.92
CA THR A 12 37.59 -22.69 14.39
C THR A 12 36.82 -22.06 15.56
N LEU A 13 37.26 -20.93 16.06
CA LEU A 13 36.49 -20.05 16.92
C LEU A 13 35.39 -19.42 16.07
N GLY A 14 34.23 -20.08 16.02
CA GLY A 14 33.00 -19.48 15.55
C GLY A 14 32.50 -18.49 16.61
N SER A 15 32.82 -17.23 16.44
CA SER A 15 32.19 -16.15 17.17
C SER A 15 30.76 -16.00 16.65
N SER A 16 29.82 -16.75 17.21
CA SER A 16 28.41 -16.46 17.07
C SER A 16 28.08 -15.30 18.01
N VAL A 17 28.05 -14.09 17.48
CA VAL A 17 27.40 -12.96 18.14
C VAL A 17 25.93 -13.33 18.26
N PRO A 18 25.33 -13.40 19.47
CA PRO A 18 23.91 -13.64 19.58
C PRO A 18 23.19 -12.48 18.93
N SER A 19 22.43 -12.74 17.86
CA SER A 19 21.50 -11.77 17.32
C SER A 19 20.47 -11.46 18.43
N ALA A 20 20.36 -10.19 18.81
CA ALA A 20 19.31 -9.75 19.70
C ALA A 20 17.96 -10.25 19.17
N PRO A 21 17.05 -10.72 20.05
CA PRO A 21 15.75 -11.20 19.60
C PRO A 21 15.08 -10.10 18.79
N GLU A 22 14.64 -10.43 17.58
CA GLU A 22 13.84 -9.53 16.76
C GLU A 22 12.58 -9.20 17.55
N ARG A 23 12.56 -8.02 18.16
CA ARG A 23 11.34 -7.47 18.72
C ARG A 23 10.38 -7.25 17.57
N LYS A 24 9.41 -8.15 17.39
CA LYS A 24 8.21 -7.84 16.63
C LYS A 24 7.58 -6.64 17.30
N LEU A 25 7.78 -5.48 16.71
CA LEU A 25 7.12 -4.25 17.11
C LEU A 25 5.62 -4.48 16.99
N GLY A 26 4.90 -4.31 18.10
CA GLY A 26 3.44 -4.40 18.05
C GLY A 26 2.93 -3.36 17.06
N LEU A 27 2.30 -3.79 15.98
CA LEU A 27 1.76 -2.90 14.93
C LEU A 27 0.79 -1.86 15.53
N GLU A 28 0.13 -2.19 16.62
CA GLU A 28 -0.75 -1.28 17.39
C GLU A 28 -0.01 -0.06 17.96
N ALA A 29 1.22 -0.23 18.39
CA ALA A 29 2.03 0.89 18.87
C ALA A 29 2.45 1.84 17.73
N ALA A 30 2.53 1.32 16.50
CA ALA A 30 2.91 2.12 15.34
C ALA A 30 1.90 3.23 15.02
N ALA A 31 0.64 3.05 15.39
CA ALA A 31 -0.41 4.06 15.23
C ALA A 31 -0.04 5.42 15.87
N LEU A 32 0.71 5.40 16.98
CA LEU A 32 1.06 6.59 17.75
C LEU A 32 2.39 7.23 17.33
N TRP A 33 3.17 6.60 16.45
CA TRP A 33 4.48 7.13 16.09
C TRP A 33 4.39 8.27 15.09
N PRO A 34 5.29 9.25 15.17
CA PRO A 34 5.27 10.40 14.29
C PRO A 34 5.55 9.99 12.84
N VAL A 35 4.77 10.56 11.94
CA VAL A 35 5.01 10.49 10.49
C VAL A 35 6.14 11.47 10.16
N PHE A 36 7.15 11.04 9.41
CA PHE A 36 8.22 11.91 8.95
C PHE A 36 8.28 12.06 7.42
N GLU A 37 7.67 11.14 6.68
CA GLU A 37 7.58 11.23 5.22
C GLU A 37 6.29 10.59 4.71
N CYS A 38 5.66 11.26 3.74
CA CYS A 38 4.61 10.67 2.91
C CYS A 38 4.99 10.85 1.44
N LEU A 39 4.89 9.76 0.67
CA LEU A 39 5.06 9.76 -0.77
C LEU A 39 3.81 9.22 -1.43
N ILE A 40 3.40 9.83 -2.55
CA ILE A 40 2.29 9.30 -3.37
C ILE A 40 2.70 9.26 -4.83
N SER A 41 2.05 8.41 -5.64
CA SER A 41 2.23 8.40 -7.09
C SER A 41 2.01 9.78 -7.67
N ALA A 42 2.90 10.25 -8.55
CA ALA A 42 2.80 11.60 -9.12
C ALA A 42 1.53 11.80 -9.96
N CYS A 43 0.99 10.70 -10.52
CA CYS A 43 -0.24 10.70 -11.32
C CYS A 43 -1.51 10.40 -10.51
N TRP A 44 -1.51 10.56 -9.19
CA TRP A 44 -2.62 10.22 -8.31
C TRP A 44 -3.95 10.91 -8.63
N GLN A 45 -3.92 12.06 -9.32
CA GLN A 45 -5.11 12.79 -9.75
C GLN A 45 -5.78 12.19 -10.99
N GLU A 46 -5.14 11.22 -11.63
CA GLU A 46 -5.73 10.49 -12.76
C GLU A 46 -6.59 9.33 -12.21
N PRO A 47 -7.92 9.43 -12.22
CA PRO A 47 -8.80 8.50 -11.50
C PRO A 47 -8.78 7.05 -12.05
N THR A 48 -8.24 6.86 -13.25
CA THR A 48 -8.09 5.52 -13.85
C THR A 48 -6.79 4.82 -13.45
N ASN A 49 -5.89 5.52 -12.74
CA ASN A 49 -4.62 4.95 -12.31
C ASN A 49 -4.69 4.47 -10.86
N LEU A 50 -4.00 3.37 -10.60
CA LEU A 50 -3.74 2.96 -9.22
C LEU A 50 -2.73 3.91 -8.61
N THR A 51 -2.96 4.28 -7.35
CA THR A 51 -2.11 5.21 -6.61
C THR A 51 -1.41 4.50 -5.48
N HIS A 52 -0.07 4.48 -5.49
CA HIS A 52 0.68 4.07 -4.31
C HIS A 52 0.74 5.22 -3.31
N ILE A 53 0.53 4.87 -2.05
CA ILE A 53 0.69 5.78 -0.90
C ILE A 53 1.62 5.11 0.08
N LEU A 54 2.70 5.80 0.42
CA LEU A 54 3.70 5.37 1.37
C LEU A 54 3.73 6.36 2.53
N VAL A 55 3.51 5.87 3.75
CA VAL A 55 3.59 6.67 4.98
C VAL A 55 4.65 6.08 5.88
N ALA A 56 5.76 6.79 6.04
CA ALA A 56 6.89 6.39 6.87
C ALA A 56 6.82 7.07 8.23
N LYS A 57 6.97 6.26 9.29
CA LYS A 57 6.89 6.65 10.69
C LYS A 57 8.17 6.25 11.41
N GLU A 58 8.60 7.08 12.35
CA GLU A 58 9.80 6.86 13.12
C GLU A 58 9.47 6.49 14.57
N PRO A 59 9.75 5.22 14.97
CA PRO A 59 9.59 4.79 16.35
C PRO A 59 10.60 5.49 17.28
N PRO A 60 10.26 5.68 18.56
CA PRO A 60 11.12 6.40 19.52
C PRO A 60 12.46 5.69 19.86
N PHE A 61 12.60 4.44 19.46
CA PHE A 61 13.81 3.64 19.65
C PHE A 61 14.64 3.47 18.35
N GLY A 62 14.35 4.27 17.33
CA GLY A 62 15.03 4.27 16.03
C GLY A 62 14.48 3.25 15.05
N GLY A 63 14.92 3.35 13.78
CA GLY A 63 14.37 2.59 12.67
C GLY A 63 13.23 3.31 11.98
N VAL A 64 12.57 2.62 11.04
CA VAL A 64 11.42 3.14 10.28
C VAL A 64 10.37 2.06 10.16
N ILE A 65 9.12 2.41 10.36
CA ILE A 65 7.96 1.63 9.90
C ILE A 65 7.33 2.36 8.73
N CYS A 66 7.03 1.60 7.68
CA CYS A 66 6.40 2.12 6.49
C CYS A 66 5.08 1.39 6.22
N CYS A 67 3.98 2.14 6.22
CA CYS A 67 2.67 1.67 5.76
C CYS A 67 2.54 1.99 4.27
N VAL A 68 2.29 0.98 3.47
CA VAL A 68 2.14 1.10 2.02
C VAL A 68 0.74 0.68 1.62
N PHE A 69 0.10 1.48 0.77
CA PHE A 69 -1.21 1.22 0.22
C PHE A 69 -1.17 1.31 -1.30
N LEU A 70 -1.85 0.40 -1.97
CA LEU A 70 -2.23 0.51 -3.36
C LEU A 70 -3.72 0.88 -3.40
N VAL A 71 -4.02 2.08 -3.85
CA VAL A 71 -5.37 2.65 -3.83
C VAL A 71 -5.91 2.77 -5.24
N ASP A 72 -7.12 2.25 -5.44
CA ASP A 72 -7.93 2.44 -6.63
C ASP A 72 -8.97 3.53 -6.33
N LEU A 73 -8.78 4.69 -6.92
CA LEU A 73 -9.71 5.81 -6.78
C LEU A 73 -10.96 5.65 -7.66
N GLY A 74 -10.90 4.73 -8.65
CA GLY A 74 -12.01 4.47 -9.57
C GLY A 74 -13.22 3.83 -8.89
N CYS A 75 -13.01 2.83 -7.99
CA CYS A 75 -14.13 2.19 -7.29
C CYS A 75 -13.73 1.32 -6.09
N LEU A 76 -12.55 0.66 -6.10
CA LEU A 76 -12.24 -0.38 -5.12
C LEU A 76 -11.61 0.15 -3.82
N GLY A 77 -11.19 1.44 -3.79
CA GLY A 77 -10.48 1.98 -2.64
C GLY A 77 -9.11 1.33 -2.43
N PRO A 78 -8.63 1.19 -1.18
CA PRO A 78 -7.38 0.48 -0.92
C PRO A 78 -7.52 -1.01 -1.24
N LYS A 79 -6.91 -1.43 -2.36
CA LYS A 79 -6.91 -2.83 -2.84
C LYS A 79 -5.95 -3.69 -2.06
N GLU A 80 -4.73 -3.19 -1.88
CA GLU A 80 -3.64 -3.88 -1.21
C GLU A 80 -2.99 -2.94 -0.21
N ALA A 81 -2.49 -3.49 0.87
CA ALA A 81 -1.70 -2.75 1.84
C ALA A 81 -0.78 -3.69 2.61
N PHE A 82 0.38 -3.19 3.02
CA PHE A 82 1.29 -3.91 3.88
C PHE A 82 2.11 -2.96 4.75
N VAL A 83 2.67 -3.52 5.82
CA VAL A 83 3.61 -2.83 6.70
C VAL A 83 4.97 -3.46 6.56
N THR A 84 6.00 -2.64 6.38
CA THR A 84 7.39 -3.08 6.38
C THR A 84 8.21 -2.28 7.38
N GLN A 85 9.33 -2.86 7.85
CA GLN A 85 10.16 -2.28 8.90
C GLN A 85 11.62 -2.26 8.48
N PHE A 86 12.32 -1.20 8.86
CA PHE A 86 13.74 -1.01 8.62
C PHE A 86 14.45 -0.69 9.92
N ARG A 87 15.65 -1.23 10.12
CA ARG A 87 16.43 -1.02 11.34
C ARG A 87 16.99 0.39 11.45
N THR A 88 17.23 1.02 10.31
CA THR A 88 17.76 2.38 10.24
C THR A 88 17.06 3.18 9.14
N ARG A 89 17.09 4.51 9.27
CA ARG A 89 16.58 5.42 8.24
C ARG A 89 17.35 5.28 6.91
N GLY A 90 18.67 5.10 6.96
CA GLY A 90 19.49 4.88 5.79
C GLY A 90 19.09 3.61 5.02
N GLN A 91 18.75 2.52 5.73
CA GLN A 91 18.23 1.31 5.10
C GLN A 91 16.89 1.57 4.39
N TYR A 92 15.97 2.27 5.04
CA TYR A 92 14.72 2.68 4.41
C TYR A 92 14.94 3.50 3.15
N GLU A 93 15.83 4.50 3.21
CA GLU A 93 16.11 5.42 2.10
C GLU A 93 16.74 4.71 0.90
N THR A 94 17.69 3.81 1.13
CA THR A 94 18.47 3.16 0.05
C THR A 94 17.83 1.88 -0.48
N GLU A 95 17.24 1.06 0.37
CA GLU A 95 16.73 -0.27 -0.01
C GLU A 95 15.25 -0.26 -0.37
N PHE A 96 14.46 0.70 0.13
CA PHE A 96 13.01 0.70 -0.09
C PHE A 96 12.52 1.95 -0.81
N ARG A 97 12.74 3.13 -0.23
CA ARG A 97 12.32 4.41 -0.83
C ARG A 97 12.85 4.60 -2.24
N ALA A 98 14.15 4.35 -2.43
CA ALA A 98 14.78 4.44 -3.75
C ALA A 98 14.19 3.45 -4.76
N ILE A 99 13.88 2.22 -4.33
CA ILE A 99 13.24 1.21 -5.19
C ILE A 99 11.84 1.65 -5.59
N MET A 100 11.02 2.16 -4.65
CA MET A 100 9.68 2.65 -4.94
C MET A 100 9.72 3.81 -5.94
N MET A 101 10.59 4.80 -5.73
CA MET A 101 10.75 5.95 -6.63
C MET A 101 11.32 5.58 -8.02
N ASN A 102 12.07 4.47 -8.12
CA ASN A 102 12.57 3.97 -9.41
C ASN A 102 11.51 3.18 -10.20
N ARG A 103 10.53 2.60 -9.51
CA ARG A 103 9.43 1.86 -10.15
C ARG A 103 8.40 2.78 -10.78
N GLU A 104 8.10 3.88 -10.11
CA GLU A 104 7.15 4.89 -10.59
C GLU A 104 7.53 6.27 -10.03
N PRO A 105 7.21 7.35 -10.74
CA PRO A 105 7.36 8.71 -10.21
C PRO A 105 6.49 8.90 -8.97
N MET A 106 7.12 9.24 -7.84
CA MET A 106 6.43 9.57 -6.59
C MET A 106 6.78 11.00 -6.15
N ILE A 107 5.83 11.68 -5.55
CA ILE A 107 6.00 13.04 -5.01
C ILE A 107 5.81 13.05 -3.50
N PRO A 108 6.59 13.86 -2.76
CA PRO A 108 6.36 14.09 -1.35
C PRO A 108 5.09 14.92 -1.14
N VAL A 109 4.33 14.55 -0.11
CA VAL A 109 3.12 15.27 0.30
C VAL A 109 3.02 15.35 1.81
N GLU A 110 2.19 16.27 2.29
CA GLU A 110 1.84 16.34 3.71
C GLU A 110 0.90 15.18 4.10
N TYR A 111 1.03 14.67 5.32
CA TYR A 111 0.23 13.56 5.83
C TYR A 111 -1.29 13.78 5.71
N PRO A 112 -1.85 14.99 5.94
CA PRO A 112 -3.28 15.24 5.73
C PRO A 112 -3.81 14.86 4.35
N LEU A 113 -3.04 15.09 3.28
CA LEU A 113 -3.44 14.68 1.93
C LEU A 113 -3.42 13.14 1.77
N ALA A 114 -2.37 12.48 2.20
CA ALA A 114 -2.29 11.02 2.17
C ALA A 114 -3.43 10.38 2.97
N ALA A 115 -3.69 10.89 4.18
CA ALA A 115 -4.79 10.45 5.04
C ALA A 115 -6.16 10.67 4.38
N LYS A 116 -6.35 11.80 3.68
CA LYS A 116 -7.60 12.11 2.99
C LYS A 116 -7.84 11.18 1.80
N ILE A 117 -6.82 10.93 0.97
CA ILE A 117 -6.93 9.99 -0.15
C ILE A 117 -7.36 8.60 0.37
N ILE A 118 -6.71 8.09 1.41
CA ILE A 118 -7.05 6.79 2.02
C ILE A 118 -8.48 6.82 2.59
N SER A 119 -8.81 7.83 3.37
CA SER A 119 -10.13 7.94 4.04
C SER A 119 -11.28 8.03 3.04
N GLU A 120 -11.17 8.90 2.03
CA GLU A 120 -12.24 9.09 1.06
C GLU A 120 -12.39 7.91 0.11
N SER A 121 -11.29 7.30 -0.33
CA SER A 121 -11.35 6.09 -1.15
C SER A 121 -11.95 4.90 -0.40
N LEU A 122 -11.66 4.76 0.90
CA LEU A 122 -12.29 3.77 1.78
C LEU A 122 -13.81 3.98 1.87
N ARG A 123 -14.22 5.23 2.11
CA ARG A 123 -15.64 5.58 2.20
C ARG A 123 -16.36 5.31 0.89
N TYR A 124 -15.73 5.65 -0.23
CA TYR A 124 -16.27 5.44 -1.57
C TYR A 124 -16.45 3.95 -1.89
N ALA A 125 -15.41 3.14 -1.67
CA ALA A 125 -15.48 1.69 -1.88
C ALA A 125 -16.58 1.04 -1.04
N ARG A 126 -16.72 1.42 0.24
CA ARG A 126 -17.81 0.94 1.11
C ARG A 126 -19.19 1.33 0.61
N HIS A 127 -19.33 2.56 0.11
CA HIS A 127 -20.60 3.01 -0.49
C HIS A 127 -20.97 2.17 -1.72
N LEU A 128 -19.98 1.72 -2.48
CA LEU A 128 -20.16 0.82 -3.61
C LEU A 128 -20.33 -0.67 -3.23
N GLY A 129 -20.29 -1.00 -1.94
CA GLY A 129 -20.52 -2.34 -1.41
C GLY A 129 -19.28 -3.21 -1.30
N PHE A 130 -18.09 -2.63 -1.36
CA PHE A 130 -16.83 -3.35 -1.17
C PHE A 130 -16.39 -3.34 0.30
N GLU A 131 -15.90 -4.49 0.76
CA GLU A 131 -15.35 -4.67 2.09
C GLU A 131 -13.83 -4.61 2.08
N LEU A 132 -13.25 -4.28 3.24
CA LEU A 132 -11.81 -4.23 3.41
C LEU A 132 -11.23 -5.63 3.57
N SER A 133 -10.13 -5.88 2.88
CA SER A 133 -9.33 -7.07 3.16
C SER A 133 -8.70 -7.00 4.57
N PRO A 134 -8.41 -8.17 5.19
CA PRO A 134 -7.71 -8.21 6.48
C PRO A 134 -6.34 -7.51 6.44
N GLN A 135 -5.64 -7.55 5.31
CA GLN A 135 -4.35 -6.88 5.12
C GLN A 135 -4.48 -5.37 5.16
N VAL A 136 -5.48 -4.81 4.46
CA VAL A 136 -5.77 -3.37 4.50
C VAL A 136 -6.16 -2.95 5.91
N SER A 137 -7.03 -3.70 6.58
CA SER A 137 -7.44 -3.43 7.96
C SER A 137 -6.27 -3.42 8.94
N GLY A 138 -5.34 -4.40 8.82
CA GLY A 138 -4.14 -4.48 9.65
C GLY A 138 -3.18 -3.30 9.41
N THR A 139 -3.01 -2.90 8.15
CA THR A 139 -2.15 -1.75 7.80
C THR A 139 -2.75 -0.43 8.28
N LEU A 140 -4.08 -0.26 8.21
CA LEU A 140 -4.78 0.89 8.80
C LEU A 140 -4.60 0.94 10.31
N GLY A 141 -4.61 -0.21 10.99
CA GLY A 141 -4.31 -0.29 12.42
C GLY A 141 -2.92 0.24 12.76
N ALA A 142 -1.90 -0.09 11.95
CA ALA A 142 -0.53 0.42 12.11
C ALA A 142 -0.40 1.90 11.73
N LEU A 143 -1.15 2.35 10.71
CA LEU A 143 -1.18 3.75 10.31
C LEU A 143 -1.77 4.63 11.41
N GLY A 144 -2.84 4.17 12.05
CA GLY A 144 -3.56 4.91 13.08
C GLY A 144 -4.72 5.76 12.54
N PRO A 145 -5.25 6.66 13.37
CA PRO A 145 -6.39 7.49 12.99
C PRO A 145 -6.14 8.35 11.76
N LEU A 146 -7.16 8.50 10.91
CA LEU A 146 -7.11 9.32 9.70
C LEU A 146 -7.68 10.74 9.94
N ASP A 147 -7.76 11.19 11.18
CA ASP A 147 -8.38 12.48 11.55
C ASP A 147 -7.66 13.68 10.90
N ALA A 148 -6.37 13.54 10.61
CA ALA A 148 -5.59 14.54 9.88
C ALA A 148 -6.18 14.87 8.50
N ALA A 149 -6.96 13.97 7.90
CA ALA A 149 -7.67 14.19 6.63
C ALA A 149 -8.53 15.46 6.65
N ALA A 150 -9.12 15.81 7.79
CA ALA A 150 -9.96 17.00 7.94
C ALA A 150 -9.22 18.33 7.70
N ALA A 151 -7.90 18.35 7.87
CA ALA A 151 -7.08 19.54 7.61
C ALA A 151 -6.80 19.76 6.10
N CYS A 152 -7.03 18.76 5.24
CA CYS A 152 -6.79 18.85 3.82
C CYS A 152 -8.05 19.33 3.10
N GLN A 153 -7.94 20.44 2.35
CA GLN A 153 -9.05 21.01 1.56
C GLN A 153 -9.06 20.51 0.10
N GLN A 154 -8.03 19.80 -0.33
CA GLN A 154 -7.93 19.32 -1.70
C GLN A 154 -9.02 18.27 -2.00
N GLU A 155 -9.70 18.40 -3.12
CA GLU A 155 -10.65 17.41 -3.60
C GLU A 155 -9.94 16.15 -4.08
N ILE A 156 -10.50 14.99 -3.79
CA ILE A 156 -9.98 13.70 -4.23
C ILE A 156 -10.83 13.22 -5.41
N PRO A 157 -10.23 12.99 -6.59
CA PRO A 157 -10.95 12.54 -7.77
C PRO A 157 -11.37 11.07 -7.59
N LEU A 158 -12.63 10.84 -7.24
CA LEU A 158 -13.20 9.50 -7.10
C LEU A 158 -14.06 9.16 -8.31
N GLY A 159 -13.99 7.90 -8.73
CA GLY A 159 -14.68 7.42 -9.93
C GLY A 159 -13.91 7.69 -11.22
N GLY A 160 -14.60 7.59 -12.36
CA GLY A 160 -14.06 7.94 -13.67
C GLY A 160 -14.17 9.43 -13.99
N LYS A 161 -13.73 9.83 -15.20
CA LYS A 161 -13.79 11.23 -15.67
C LYS A 161 -15.21 11.78 -15.76
N ASP A 162 -16.20 10.91 -15.86
CA ASP A 162 -17.63 11.22 -15.88
C ASP A 162 -18.30 11.19 -14.50
N GLY A 163 -17.52 10.93 -13.45
CA GLY A 163 -17.99 10.81 -12.07
C GLY A 163 -18.65 9.47 -11.74
N LEU A 164 -18.77 8.55 -12.71
CA LEU A 164 -19.26 7.20 -12.47
C LEU A 164 -18.15 6.31 -11.89
N PRO A 165 -18.50 5.27 -11.09
CA PRO A 165 -17.51 4.28 -10.69
C PRO A 165 -16.81 3.71 -11.91
N SER A 166 -15.48 3.55 -11.84
CA SER A 166 -14.68 3.08 -12.95
C SER A 166 -13.77 1.94 -12.50
N TYR A 167 -14.01 0.76 -13.02
CA TYR A 167 -13.24 -0.44 -12.71
C TYR A 167 -12.26 -0.79 -13.83
N MET A 168 -10.98 -0.94 -13.47
CA MET A 168 -9.96 -1.51 -14.34
C MET A 168 -9.49 -2.84 -13.75
N ALA A 169 -9.72 -3.94 -14.48
CA ALA A 169 -9.39 -5.27 -13.98
C ALA A 169 -7.88 -5.46 -13.84
N GLY A 170 -7.46 -5.81 -12.63
CA GLY A 170 -6.10 -6.21 -12.30
C GLY A 170 -5.91 -7.74 -12.41
N PRO A 171 -4.65 -8.20 -12.41
CA PRO A 171 -4.32 -9.61 -12.61
C PRO A 171 -4.80 -10.54 -11.47
N ASN A 172 -5.03 -9.99 -10.28
CA ASN A 172 -5.43 -10.74 -9.08
C ASN A 172 -6.87 -10.44 -8.65
N ASP A 173 -7.63 -9.72 -9.44
CA ASP A 173 -8.99 -9.32 -9.09
C ASP A 173 -9.99 -10.48 -9.33
N ASP A 174 -10.92 -10.64 -8.40
CA ASP A 174 -12.14 -11.43 -8.63
C ASP A 174 -13.13 -10.58 -9.46
N VAL A 175 -12.92 -10.60 -10.77
CA VAL A 175 -13.67 -9.77 -11.73
C VAL A 175 -15.17 -10.03 -11.63
N ASP A 176 -15.59 -11.29 -11.49
CA ASP A 176 -17.00 -11.66 -11.45
C ASP A 176 -17.67 -11.09 -10.17
N HIS A 177 -17.00 -11.20 -9.03
CA HIS A 177 -17.48 -10.62 -7.79
C HIS A 177 -17.57 -9.09 -7.85
N ILE A 178 -16.55 -8.43 -8.41
CA ILE A 178 -16.52 -6.96 -8.53
C ILE A 178 -17.64 -6.48 -9.45
N MET A 179 -17.81 -7.09 -10.62
CA MET A 179 -18.85 -6.75 -11.60
C MET A 179 -20.25 -6.98 -11.02
N ALA A 180 -20.46 -8.10 -10.31
CA ALA A 180 -21.73 -8.38 -9.64
C ALA A 180 -22.05 -7.34 -8.55
N THR A 181 -21.03 -6.92 -7.79
CA THR A 181 -21.19 -5.92 -6.73
C THR A 181 -21.54 -4.55 -7.31
N LEU A 182 -20.83 -4.09 -8.34
CA LEU A 182 -21.11 -2.82 -9.03
C LEU A 182 -22.51 -2.85 -9.68
N THR A 183 -22.87 -3.94 -10.36
CA THR A 183 -24.20 -4.08 -10.95
C THR A 183 -25.31 -4.02 -9.91
N ARG A 184 -25.11 -4.67 -8.76
CA ARG A 184 -26.10 -4.66 -7.67
C ARG A 184 -26.24 -3.29 -7.03
N THR A 185 -25.12 -2.55 -6.85
CA THR A 185 -25.11 -1.28 -6.10
C THR A 185 -25.44 -0.09 -6.99
N CYS A 186 -24.87 -0.03 -8.19
CA CYS A 186 -25.03 1.11 -9.10
C CYS A 186 -26.11 0.90 -10.14
N GLY A 187 -26.42 -0.35 -10.46
CA GLY A 187 -27.26 -0.72 -11.60
C GLY A 187 -26.44 -0.88 -12.89
N SER A 188 -26.95 -1.68 -13.81
CA SER A 188 -26.30 -1.91 -15.10
C SER A 188 -26.20 -0.60 -15.89
N GLY A 189 -25.02 -0.31 -16.44
CA GLY A 189 -24.76 0.90 -17.23
C GLY A 189 -24.43 2.15 -16.43
N ASN A 190 -24.43 2.10 -15.09
CA ASN A 190 -24.06 3.22 -14.22
C ASN A 190 -22.67 3.10 -13.65
N PHE A 191 -21.79 2.36 -14.29
CA PHE A 191 -20.36 2.28 -14.00
C PHE A 191 -19.59 1.91 -15.27
N ASN A 192 -18.34 2.32 -15.34
CA ASN A 192 -17.40 1.98 -16.40
C ASN A 192 -16.54 0.79 -15.99
N PHE A 193 -16.15 -0.03 -16.97
CA PHE A 193 -15.18 -1.09 -16.71
C PHE A 193 -14.29 -1.36 -17.91
N THR A 194 -13.05 -1.79 -17.65
CA THR A 194 -12.09 -2.21 -18.64
C THR A 194 -11.45 -3.53 -18.19
N ILE A 195 -11.60 -4.57 -19.01
CA ILE A 195 -10.95 -5.86 -18.80
C ILE A 195 -9.87 -6.01 -19.88
N PRO A 196 -8.56 -5.97 -19.53
CA PRO A 196 -7.48 -6.13 -20.49
C PRO A 196 -7.62 -7.46 -21.27
N GLY A 197 -7.53 -7.40 -22.59
CA GLY A 197 -7.67 -8.57 -23.46
C GLY A 197 -9.10 -8.96 -23.84
N SER A 198 -10.13 -8.32 -23.30
CA SER A 198 -11.50 -8.47 -23.78
C SER A 198 -11.73 -7.60 -25.01
N PRO A 199 -12.41 -8.11 -26.08
CA PRO A 199 -12.80 -7.26 -27.19
C PRO A 199 -13.76 -6.18 -26.70
N ILE A 200 -13.52 -4.93 -27.08
CA ILE A 200 -14.43 -3.81 -26.78
C ILE A 200 -15.81 -4.18 -27.34
N PRO A 201 -16.89 -4.17 -26.54
CA PRO A 201 -18.23 -4.41 -27.03
C PRO A 201 -18.54 -3.42 -28.14
N ARG A 202 -19.01 -3.91 -29.31
CA ARG A 202 -19.28 -3.07 -30.49
C ARG A 202 -20.39 -2.04 -30.27
N ASP A 203 -21.14 -2.17 -29.19
CA ASP A 203 -22.28 -1.31 -28.86
C ASP A 203 -21.88 0.03 -28.18
N PHE A 204 -20.57 0.25 -27.99
CA PHE A 204 -20.04 1.51 -27.43
C PHE A 204 -19.96 2.66 -28.45
N PHE A 205 -20.26 2.41 -29.73
CA PHE A 205 -20.18 3.40 -30.82
C PHE A 205 -21.53 3.56 -31.59
N ALA A 206 -22.64 3.18 -30.98
CA ALA A 206 -23.97 3.38 -31.56
C ALA A 206 -24.72 4.53 -30.88
#